data_3a70611a63ccbe33118aaa9a84586c60
#
_entry.id   3a70611a63ccbe33118aaa9a84586c60
#
_cell.length_a   1.000
_cell.length_b   1.000
_cell.length_c   1.000
_cell.angle_alpha   90.00
_cell.angle_beta   90.00
_cell.angle_gamma   90.00
#
_symmetry.space_group_name_H-M   'P 1'
#
loop_
_entity.id
_entity.type
_entity.pdbx_description
1 polymer ?
#
loop_
_entity_poly.entity_id
_entity_poly.type
_entity_poly.pdbx_seq_one_letter_code
_entity_poly.pdbx_strand_id
1 'polypeptide(L)'
;MIREVEELESPNPYLKRIEFYQSDDVLGYLEYSLIYDRMEIDNFFVEESYRRCGIGKKLMSYLVAIAINNHVLNITLEVRITNEIARGLYKNFGFREVALRKFYYGNEDGILMEKQVM
;
A
#
# COMPACT_ATOMS: atom_id res chain seq x y z
N MET A 1 -4.80 -14.79 -7.19
CA MET A 1 -5.09 -13.92 -8.35
C MET A 1 -5.48 -12.54 -7.85
N ILE A 2 -5.15 -11.51 -8.61
CA ILE A 2 -5.42 -10.13 -8.22
C ILE A 2 -6.53 -9.56 -9.10
N ARG A 3 -7.44 -8.80 -8.48
CA ARG A 3 -8.49 -8.08 -9.19
C ARG A 3 -8.57 -6.65 -8.67
N GLU A 4 -8.98 -5.74 -9.56
CA GLU A 4 -9.30 -4.38 -9.21
C GLU A 4 -10.78 -4.30 -8.85
N VAL A 5 -11.08 -3.67 -7.71
CA VAL A 5 -12.46 -3.48 -7.26
C VAL A 5 -13.00 -2.20 -7.89
N GLU A 6 -14.05 -2.32 -8.68
CA GLU A 6 -14.58 -1.19 -9.46
C GLU A 6 -15.48 -0.26 -8.67
N GLU A 7 -16.25 -0.79 -7.73
CA GLU A 7 -17.16 0.00 -6.91
C GLU A 7 -16.76 -0.07 -5.45
N LEU A 8 -16.44 1.06 -4.88
CA LEU A 8 -16.00 1.17 -3.50
C LEU A 8 -16.75 2.30 -2.83
N GLU A 9 -17.49 1.98 -1.77
CA GLU A 9 -18.15 2.99 -0.95
C GLU A 9 -17.13 3.62 0.00
N SER A 10 -16.85 4.91 -0.21
CA SER A 10 -15.89 5.64 0.60
C SER A 10 -16.17 7.14 0.53
N PRO A 11 -15.99 7.88 1.64
CA PRO A 11 -16.02 9.34 1.57
C PRO A 11 -14.88 9.92 0.73
N ASN A 12 -13.81 9.15 0.48
CA ASN A 12 -12.71 9.57 -0.39
C ASN A 12 -13.01 9.13 -1.83
N PRO A 13 -13.32 10.09 -2.76
CA PRO A 13 -13.67 9.74 -4.13
C PRO A 13 -12.50 9.20 -4.95
N TYR A 14 -11.26 9.34 -4.44
CA TYR A 14 -10.06 8.88 -5.13
C TYR A 14 -9.60 7.50 -4.68
N LEU A 15 -10.29 6.91 -3.70
CA LEU A 15 -9.90 5.61 -3.14
C LEU A 15 -10.15 4.50 -4.15
N LYS A 16 -9.13 3.66 -4.32
CA LYS A 16 -9.18 2.48 -5.17
C LYS A 16 -8.68 1.29 -4.37
N ARG A 17 -9.05 0.09 -4.82
CA ARG A 17 -8.68 -1.12 -4.10
C ARG A 17 -8.31 -2.23 -5.08
N ILE A 18 -7.27 -2.96 -4.76
CA ILE A 18 -6.92 -4.23 -5.39
C ILE A 18 -6.98 -5.33 -4.35
N GLU A 19 -7.40 -6.51 -4.76
CA GLU A 19 -7.55 -7.66 -3.87
C GLU A 19 -6.83 -8.87 -4.44
N PHE A 20 -6.15 -9.60 -3.56
CA PHE A 20 -5.68 -10.93 -3.86
C PHE A 20 -6.73 -11.93 -3.38
N TYR A 21 -7.25 -12.72 -4.28
CA TYR A 21 -8.31 -13.67 -3.97
C TYR A 21 -7.95 -15.08 -4.44
N GLN A 22 -8.56 -16.06 -3.77
CA GLN A 22 -8.47 -17.46 -4.14
C GLN A 22 -9.85 -18.07 -3.92
N SER A 23 -10.45 -18.63 -4.98
CA SER A 23 -11.87 -19.02 -4.98
C SER A 23 -12.73 -17.80 -4.62
N ASP A 24 -13.56 -17.88 -3.59
CA ASP A 24 -14.40 -16.76 -3.15
C ASP A 24 -13.80 -15.98 -1.98
N ASP A 25 -12.60 -16.34 -1.54
CA ASP A 25 -11.95 -15.73 -0.38
C ASP A 25 -10.98 -14.64 -0.77
N VAL A 26 -11.09 -13.48 -0.12
CA VAL A 26 -10.09 -12.41 -0.22
C VAL A 26 -9.03 -12.67 0.84
N LEU A 27 -7.81 -12.93 0.40
CA LEU A 27 -6.68 -13.24 1.28
C LEU A 27 -5.84 -12.03 1.63
N GLY A 28 -5.98 -10.97 0.87
CA GLY A 28 -5.29 -9.72 1.12
C GLY A 28 -5.81 -8.61 0.22
N TYR A 29 -5.55 -7.38 0.60
CA TYR A 29 -5.95 -6.24 -0.20
C TYR A 29 -5.01 -5.07 0.01
N LEU A 30 -5.03 -4.14 -0.93
CA LEU A 30 -4.30 -2.90 -0.86
C LEU A 30 -5.23 -1.80 -1.34
N GLU A 31 -5.44 -0.79 -0.49
CA GLU A 31 -6.22 0.39 -0.82
C GLU A 31 -5.29 1.56 -1.02
N TYR A 32 -5.53 2.32 -2.07
CA TYR A 32 -4.68 3.45 -2.43
C TYR A 32 -5.52 4.57 -3.02
N SER A 33 -4.99 5.79 -2.91
CA SER A 33 -5.58 6.97 -3.54
C SER A 33 -4.69 7.40 -4.70
N LEU A 34 -5.30 7.64 -5.85
CA LEU A 34 -4.62 8.13 -7.03
C LEU A 34 -5.17 9.52 -7.34
N ILE A 35 -4.35 10.56 -7.10
CA ILE A 35 -4.74 11.96 -7.29
C ILE A 35 -3.73 12.57 -8.26
N TYR A 36 -4.15 12.76 -9.51
CA TYR A 36 -3.28 13.24 -10.59
C TYR A 36 -2.04 12.35 -10.74
N ASP A 37 -0.86 12.88 -10.48
CA ASP A 37 0.42 12.19 -10.64
C ASP A 37 0.98 11.64 -9.31
N ARG A 38 0.16 11.60 -8.25
CA ARG A 38 0.57 11.11 -6.93
C ARG A 38 -0.29 9.95 -6.48
N MET A 39 0.35 9.00 -5.83
CA MET A 39 -0.32 7.83 -5.27
C MET A 39 0.02 7.70 -3.79
N GLU A 40 -0.98 7.37 -2.98
CA GLU A 40 -0.80 7.12 -1.55
C GLU A 40 -1.39 5.77 -1.20
N ILE A 41 -0.64 4.96 -0.46
CA ILE A 41 -1.15 3.70 0.09
C ILE A 41 -1.88 4.03 1.39
N ASP A 42 -3.18 3.75 1.42
CA ASP A 42 -4.04 4.05 2.56
C ASP A 42 -4.19 2.86 3.51
N ASN A 43 -4.33 1.66 2.95
CA ASN A 43 -4.42 0.42 3.74
C ASN A 43 -3.76 -0.73 2.98
N PHE A 44 -3.10 -1.60 3.74
CA PHE A 44 -2.46 -2.78 3.19
C PHE A 44 -2.62 -3.92 4.19
N PHE A 45 -3.30 -4.97 3.77
CA PHE A 45 -3.64 -6.09 4.66
C PHE A 45 -3.42 -7.42 3.96
N VAL A 46 -2.88 -8.37 4.69
CA VAL A 46 -2.82 -9.78 4.29
C VAL A 46 -3.33 -10.61 5.46
N GLU A 47 -4.25 -11.51 5.17
CA GLU A 47 -4.82 -12.43 6.15
C GLU A 47 -3.68 -13.16 6.89
N GLU A 48 -3.77 -13.23 8.22
CA GLU A 48 -2.68 -13.75 9.06
C GLU A 48 -2.23 -15.14 8.65
N SER A 49 -3.18 -16.03 8.35
CA SER A 49 -2.89 -17.41 7.93
C SER A 49 -2.15 -17.51 6.60
N TYR A 50 -2.15 -16.46 5.81
CA TYR A 50 -1.54 -16.43 4.48
C TYR A 50 -0.35 -15.49 4.38
N ARG A 51 0.13 -14.98 5.51
CA ARG A 51 1.34 -14.15 5.54
C ARG A 51 2.55 -15.01 5.22
N ARG A 52 3.59 -14.39 4.68
CA ARG A 52 4.83 -15.04 4.23
C ARG A 52 4.64 -15.97 3.03
N CYS A 53 3.49 -15.89 2.36
CA CYS A 53 3.22 -16.65 1.13
C CYS A 53 3.45 -15.81 -0.14
N GLY A 54 3.99 -14.60 0.00
CA GLY A 54 4.27 -13.72 -1.13
C GLY A 54 3.08 -12.90 -1.62
N ILE A 55 1.93 -12.94 -0.93
CA ILE A 55 0.74 -12.18 -1.33
C ILE A 55 1.01 -10.68 -1.28
N GLY A 56 1.63 -10.19 -0.21
CA GLY A 56 1.97 -8.78 -0.08
C GLY A 56 2.89 -8.30 -1.19
N LYS A 57 3.87 -9.10 -1.57
CA LYS A 57 4.78 -8.79 -2.68
C LYS A 57 4.05 -8.72 -4.01
N LYS A 58 3.11 -9.64 -4.25
CA LYS A 58 2.30 -9.66 -5.48
C LYS A 58 1.40 -8.43 -5.56
N LEU A 59 0.75 -8.06 -4.46
CA LEU A 59 -0.08 -6.86 -4.40
C LEU A 59 0.75 -5.61 -4.66
N MET A 60 1.91 -5.50 -4.01
CA MET A 60 2.79 -4.34 -4.19
C MET A 60 3.31 -4.25 -5.62
N SER A 61 3.72 -5.37 -6.22
CA SER A 61 4.18 -5.39 -7.61
C SER A 61 3.08 -4.95 -8.57
N TYR A 62 1.86 -5.37 -8.32
CA TYR A 62 0.70 -4.97 -9.12
C TYR A 62 0.45 -3.46 -8.99
N LEU A 63 0.53 -2.93 -7.76
CA LEU A 63 0.35 -1.50 -7.51
C LEU A 63 1.42 -0.67 -8.24
N VAL A 64 2.68 -1.10 -8.18
CA VAL A 64 3.77 -0.40 -8.87
C VAL A 64 3.53 -0.37 -10.38
N ALA A 65 3.01 -1.46 -10.95
CA ALA A 65 2.65 -1.50 -12.37
C ALA A 65 1.52 -0.49 -12.69
N ILE A 66 0.52 -0.38 -11.83
CA ILE A 66 -0.54 0.64 -11.97
C ILE A 66 0.09 2.04 -11.95
N ALA A 67 0.99 2.28 -11.01
CA ALA A 67 1.66 3.58 -10.88
C ALA A 67 2.43 3.95 -12.12
N ILE A 68 3.17 3.01 -12.68
CA ILE A 68 3.94 3.22 -13.92
C ILE A 68 3.00 3.54 -15.08
N ASN A 69 1.93 2.76 -15.23
CA ASN A 69 0.97 2.93 -16.32
C ASN A 69 0.22 4.26 -16.25
N ASN A 70 0.07 4.82 -15.06
CA ASN A 70 -0.62 6.10 -14.85
C ASN A 70 0.37 7.28 -14.75
N HIS A 71 1.63 7.07 -15.05
CA HIS A 71 2.67 8.10 -15.01
C HIS A 71 2.78 8.79 -13.64
N VAL A 72 2.61 8.03 -12.58
CA VAL A 72 2.72 8.51 -11.21
C VAL A 72 4.17 8.88 -10.91
N LEU A 73 4.38 10.02 -10.29
CA LEU A 73 5.72 10.48 -9.91
C LEU A 73 6.24 9.74 -8.69
N ASN A 74 5.40 9.58 -7.68
CA ASN A 74 5.79 8.93 -6.43
C ASN A 74 4.62 8.22 -5.76
N ILE A 75 4.97 7.26 -4.90
CA ILE A 75 4.04 6.58 -4.02
C ILE A 75 4.48 6.88 -2.60
N THR A 76 3.53 7.29 -1.74
CA THR A 76 3.79 7.56 -0.33
C THR A 76 2.94 6.65 0.56
N LEU A 77 3.39 6.46 1.79
CA LEU A 77 2.65 5.74 2.82
C LEU A 77 3.12 6.19 4.20
N GLU A 78 2.25 5.98 5.18
CA GLU A 78 2.58 6.12 6.59
C GLU A 78 2.62 4.73 7.22
N VAL A 79 3.58 4.49 8.08
CA VAL A 79 3.71 3.21 8.78
C VAL A 79 4.11 3.47 10.22
N ARG A 80 3.63 2.63 11.15
CA ARG A 80 4.04 2.71 12.55
C ARG A 80 5.54 2.44 12.67
N ILE A 81 6.22 3.23 13.50
CA ILE A 81 7.68 3.09 13.69
C ILE A 81 8.06 1.69 14.17
N THR A 82 7.19 1.05 14.94
CA THR A 82 7.43 -0.30 15.48
C THR A 82 7.14 -1.43 14.50
N ASN A 83 6.49 -1.13 13.37
CA ASN A 83 6.14 -2.15 12.38
C ASN A 83 7.33 -2.46 11.48
N GLU A 84 8.33 -3.16 12.03
CA GLU A 84 9.57 -3.45 11.33
C GLU A 84 9.38 -4.36 10.11
N ILE A 85 8.41 -5.27 10.18
CA ILE A 85 8.13 -6.19 9.07
C ILE A 85 7.61 -5.41 7.86
N ALA A 86 6.65 -4.53 8.07
CA ALA A 86 6.12 -3.69 6.98
C ALA A 86 7.18 -2.73 6.44
N ARG A 87 7.94 -2.10 7.33
CA ARG A 87 9.02 -1.19 6.92
C ARG A 87 10.05 -1.90 6.05
N GLY A 88 10.41 -3.14 6.41
CA GLY A 88 11.32 -3.95 5.61
C GLY A 88 10.74 -4.32 4.25
N LEU A 89 9.47 -4.69 4.19
CA LEU A 89 8.79 -4.97 2.94
C LEU A 89 8.83 -3.75 2.01
N TYR A 90 8.48 -2.58 2.53
CA TYR A 90 8.48 -1.36 1.73
C TYR A 90 9.89 -0.99 1.24
N LYS A 91 10.90 -1.13 2.08
CA LYS A 91 12.30 -0.91 1.67
C LYS A 91 12.71 -1.82 0.52
N ASN A 92 12.28 -3.08 0.55
CA ASN A 92 12.57 -4.03 -0.53
C ASN A 92 11.94 -3.62 -1.86
N PHE A 93 10.89 -2.82 -1.83
CA PHE A 93 10.26 -2.27 -3.03
C PHE A 93 10.79 -0.88 -3.42
N GLY A 94 11.83 -0.43 -2.74
CA GLY A 94 12.48 0.84 -3.07
C GLY A 94 11.90 2.07 -2.37
N PHE A 95 11.06 1.85 -1.36
CA PHE A 95 10.61 2.94 -0.50
C PHE A 95 11.74 3.32 0.46
N ARG A 96 11.84 4.60 0.75
CA ARG A 96 12.79 5.12 1.74
C ARG A 96 12.04 5.93 2.79
N GLU A 97 12.58 5.97 3.98
CA GLU A 97 12.05 6.78 5.07
C GLU A 97 12.42 8.24 4.82
N VAL A 98 11.43 9.12 4.76
CA VAL A 98 11.66 10.53 4.45
C VAL A 98 11.29 11.48 5.57
N ALA A 99 10.43 11.06 6.51
CA ALA A 99 10.07 11.91 7.65
C ALA A 99 9.59 11.08 8.83
N LEU A 100 9.89 11.56 10.03
CA LEU A 100 9.32 11.05 11.27
C LEU A 100 8.12 11.93 11.62
N ARG A 101 6.98 11.29 11.84
CA ARG A 101 5.76 11.98 12.25
C ARG A 101 5.45 11.64 13.69
N LYS A 102 5.83 12.52 14.60
CA LYS A 102 5.61 12.29 16.03
C LYS A 102 4.13 12.18 16.34
N PHE A 103 3.78 11.16 17.12
CA PHE A 103 2.41 10.90 17.59
C PHE A 103 1.38 10.79 16.46
N TYR A 104 1.81 10.41 15.26
CA TYR A 104 0.89 10.27 14.11
C TYR A 104 -0.25 9.30 14.41
N TYR A 105 0.06 8.23 15.16
CA TYR A 105 -0.92 7.21 15.59
C TYR A 105 -1.37 7.43 17.04
N GLY A 106 -1.31 8.66 17.54
CA GLY A 106 -1.69 9.01 18.89
C GLY A 106 -0.59 8.70 19.92
N ASN A 107 -0.44 7.44 20.27
CA ASN A 107 0.54 6.98 21.25
C ASN A 107 1.85 6.48 20.63
N GLU A 108 1.96 6.55 19.33
CA GLU A 108 3.12 6.03 18.60
C GLU A 108 3.43 6.91 17.41
N ASP A 109 4.71 7.03 17.10
CA ASP A 109 5.18 7.78 15.95
C ASP A 109 4.92 7.01 14.66
N GLY A 110 4.75 7.76 13.57
CA GLY A 110 4.68 7.24 12.22
C GLY A 110 5.92 7.59 11.43
N ILE A 111 6.20 6.80 10.44
CA ILE A 111 7.24 7.06 9.44
C ILE A 111 6.57 7.29 8.11
N LEU A 112 6.85 8.43 7.49
CA LEU A 112 6.48 8.67 6.09
C LEU A 112 7.53 8.02 5.21
N MET A 113 7.08 7.15 4.32
CA MET A 113 7.94 6.50 3.34
C MET A 113 7.54 6.89 1.93
N GLU A 114 8.49 6.95 1.05
CA GLU A 114 8.27 7.36 -0.33
C GLU A 114 9.06 6.50 -1.30
N LYS A 115 8.39 6.13 -2.39
CA LYS A 115 9.02 5.49 -3.54
C LYS A 115 8.92 6.41 -4.74
N GLN A 116 10.05 6.71 -5.35
CA GLN A 116 10.12 7.41 -6.62
C GLN A 116 9.74 6.44 -7.74
N VAL A 117 8.83 6.83 -8.61
CA VAL A 117 8.37 5.98 -9.72
C VAL A 117 8.88 6.51 -11.05
N MET A 118 8.80 7.83 -11.25
CA MET A 118 9.19 8.48 -12.50
C MET A 118 10.35 9.45 -12.29
#